data_459f98448bfda1574eb6857f83df6dcd
#
_entry.id   459f98448bfda1574eb6857f83df6dcd
#
_cell.length_a   1.000
_cell.length_b   1.000
_cell.length_c   1.000
_cell.angle_alpha   90.00
_cell.angle_beta   90.00
_cell.angle_gamma   90.00
#
_symmetry.space_group_name_H-M   'P 1'
#
loop_
_entity.id
_entity.type
_entity.pdbx_description
1 polymer ?
#
loop_
_entity_poly.entity_id
_entity_poly.type
_entity_poly.pdbx_seq_one_letter_code
_entity_poly.pdbx_strand_id
1 'polypeptide(L)'
;MILVDANQVMIANLMVSLSQTEKLQEGLVRHMVLNSLLNYRSEFKKKYGELVLCYDNRHYWRRDEYPHYKGTRKRDREKSKHNWDNIFELLNKLKAEFLDHLPYKVIEVDGAEADDIIAVLCKQQGLANIRLQNNLQPPVKTLILSGDKDFIQLKRYGYVDQYNPCLKKWVEGLDPKLYIAEHILKGDRSDGIPNFLSDDSCLMEGRRQKSLAKVKIAKWSTLSPEDFCTTTELMNQYRRNQKLIDFEFIPKDISEKIIDTYESLVPANRSDLSSYFEENELNDLVSAVNYF
;
A
#
# COMPACT_ATOMS: atom_id res chain seq x y z
N MET A 1 -8.83 12.26 4.71
CA MET A 1 -7.42 11.90 5.02
C MET A 1 -6.67 11.53 3.74
N ILE A 2 -5.35 11.68 3.73
CA ILE A 2 -4.46 11.28 2.63
C ILE A 2 -3.63 10.09 3.12
N LEU A 3 -3.91 8.89 2.61
CA LEU A 3 -3.21 7.66 2.96
C LEU A 3 -2.03 7.47 2.00
N VAL A 4 -0.84 7.47 2.54
CA VAL A 4 0.40 7.36 1.77
C VAL A 4 0.97 5.97 1.92
N ASP A 5 1.14 5.25 0.82
CA ASP A 5 2.00 4.07 0.76
C ASP A 5 3.46 4.53 0.90
N ALA A 6 3.91 4.60 2.15
CA ALA A 6 5.18 5.21 2.48
C ALA A 6 6.37 4.43 1.92
N ASN A 7 6.29 3.10 1.90
CA ASN A 7 7.33 2.27 1.32
C ASN A 7 7.50 2.53 -0.17
N GLN A 8 6.40 2.65 -0.91
CA GLN A 8 6.46 2.96 -2.35
C GLN A 8 7.06 4.35 -2.59
N VAL A 9 6.64 5.37 -1.83
CA VAL A 9 7.16 6.74 -1.97
C VAL A 9 8.66 6.78 -1.64
N MET A 10 9.09 6.14 -0.57
CA MET A 10 10.50 6.12 -0.16
C MET A 10 11.37 5.38 -1.18
N ILE A 11 10.95 4.19 -1.62
CA ILE A 11 11.69 3.40 -2.62
C ILE A 11 11.76 4.15 -3.96
N ALA A 12 10.67 4.80 -4.39
CA ALA A 12 10.68 5.57 -5.63
C ALA A 12 11.71 6.70 -5.61
N ASN A 13 11.76 7.50 -4.52
CA ASN A 13 12.74 8.57 -4.35
C ASN A 13 14.17 8.04 -4.26
N LEU A 14 14.38 6.93 -3.54
CA LEU A 14 15.67 6.26 -3.43
C LEU A 14 16.17 5.78 -4.80
N MET A 15 15.32 5.17 -5.61
CA MET A 15 15.70 4.69 -6.94
C MET A 15 16.05 5.85 -7.89
N VAL A 16 15.36 6.98 -7.78
CA VAL A 16 15.72 8.21 -8.51
C VAL A 16 17.08 8.72 -8.05
N SER A 17 17.35 8.80 -6.75
CA SER A 17 18.67 9.18 -6.20
C SER A 17 19.78 8.27 -6.72
N LEU A 18 19.59 6.95 -6.65
CA LEU A 18 20.56 5.97 -7.16
C LEU A 18 20.81 6.10 -8.68
N SER A 19 19.79 6.47 -9.45
CA SER A 19 19.95 6.67 -10.89
C SER A 19 20.78 7.92 -11.24
N GLN A 20 20.80 8.90 -10.35
CA GLN A 20 21.54 10.15 -10.53
C GLN A 20 22.98 10.10 -10.02
N THR A 21 23.20 9.40 -8.90
CA THR A 21 24.46 9.47 -8.15
C THR A 21 25.24 8.16 -8.16
N GLU A 22 24.63 7.06 -8.61
CA GLU A 22 25.16 5.66 -8.55
C GLU A 22 25.52 5.18 -7.14
N LYS A 23 25.41 6.02 -6.12
CA LYS A 23 25.70 5.73 -4.72
C LYS A 23 24.52 6.07 -3.83
N LEU A 24 24.32 5.27 -2.80
CA LEU A 24 23.33 5.56 -1.77
C LEU A 24 23.79 6.78 -0.96
N GLN A 25 23.02 7.88 -1.07
CA GLN A 25 23.27 9.12 -0.35
C GLN A 25 22.08 9.41 0.57
N GLU A 26 22.26 9.14 1.85
CA GLU A 26 21.22 9.26 2.87
C GLU A 26 20.55 10.65 2.87
N GLY A 27 21.36 11.73 2.96
CA GLY A 27 20.83 13.09 3.00
C GLY A 27 20.00 13.45 1.75
N LEU A 28 20.44 13.01 0.56
CA LEU A 28 19.68 13.23 -0.67
C LEU A 28 18.35 12.48 -0.68
N VAL A 29 18.34 11.20 -0.27
CA VAL A 29 17.11 10.41 -0.19
C VAL A 29 16.14 11.02 0.81
N ARG A 30 16.62 11.38 2.01
CA ARG A 30 15.85 12.08 3.05
C ARG A 30 15.19 13.34 2.50
N HIS A 31 15.97 14.20 1.90
CA HIS A 31 15.51 15.46 1.28
C HIS A 31 14.43 15.21 0.21
N MET A 32 14.66 14.25 -0.70
CA MET A 32 13.73 13.95 -1.77
C MET A 32 12.39 13.41 -1.24
N VAL A 33 12.42 12.55 -0.22
CA VAL A 33 11.20 12.00 0.40
C VAL A 33 10.42 13.12 1.09
N LEU A 34 11.08 13.94 1.91
CA LEU A 34 10.46 15.08 2.60
C LEU A 34 9.83 16.07 1.63
N ASN A 35 10.52 16.42 0.55
CA ASN A 35 9.96 17.28 -0.50
C ASN A 35 8.74 16.63 -1.19
N SER A 36 8.76 15.31 -1.40
CA SER A 36 7.61 14.62 -1.96
C SER A 36 6.40 14.72 -1.02
N LEU A 37 6.59 14.50 0.28
CA LEU A 37 5.52 14.60 1.29
C LEU A 37 4.97 16.04 1.37
N LEU A 38 5.85 17.03 1.39
CA LEU A 38 5.48 18.45 1.38
C LEU A 38 4.63 18.79 0.16
N ASN A 39 5.04 18.35 -1.03
CA ASN A 39 4.32 18.58 -2.27
C ASN A 39 2.93 17.92 -2.25
N TYR A 40 2.84 16.66 -1.82
CA TYR A 40 1.55 15.96 -1.74
C TYR A 40 0.60 16.66 -0.76
N ARG A 41 1.12 17.06 0.40
CA ARG A 41 0.32 17.80 1.37
C ARG A 41 -0.17 19.12 0.80
N SER A 42 0.73 19.90 0.21
CA SER A 42 0.40 21.20 -0.40
C SER A 42 -0.69 21.07 -1.47
N GLU A 43 -0.59 20.05 -2.32
CA GLU A 43 -1.53 19.83 -3.43
C GLU A 43 -2.90 19.32 -2.95
N PHE A 44 -2.92 18.39 -1.98
CA PHE A 44 -4.13 17.62 -1.69
C PHE A 44 -4.79 17.92 -0.35
N LYS A 45 -4.11 18.55 0.62
CA LYS A 45 -4.62 18.77 1.97
C LYS A 45 -5.95 19.49 2.00
N LYS A 46 -6.14 20.52 1.18
CA LYS A 46 -7.38 21.32 1.18
C LYS A 46 -8.62 20.46 0.88
N LYS A 47 -8.48 19.42 0.06
CA LYS A 47 -9.60 18.55 -0.36
C LYS A 47 -9.73 17.31 0.51
N TYR A 48 -8.63 16.77 1.02
CA TYR A 48 -8.61 15.44 1.65
C TYR A 48 -8.19 15.47 3.13
N GLY A 49 -7.58 16.54 3.62
CA GLY A 49 -7.07 16.62 4.98
C GLY A 49 -5.60 16.21 5.11
N GLU A 50 -5.18 15.72 6.28
CA GLU A 50 -3.78 15.51 6.60
C GLU A 50 -3.25 14.17 6.08
N LEU A 51 -1.91 14.07 5.96
CA LEU A 51 -1.19 12.85 5.59
C LEU A 51 -1.23 11.81 6.72
N VAL A 52 -1.30 10.55 6.33
CA VAL A 52 -1.08 9.37 7.17
C VAL A 52 -0.07 8.49 6.42
N LEU A 53 1.10 8.26 7.01
CA LEU A 53 2.16 7.47 6.39
C LEU A 53 2.00 6.01 6.82
N CYS A 54 1.64 5.14 5.89
CA CYS A 54 1.39 3.71 6.13
C CYS A 54 2.63 2.89 5.74
N TYR A 55 3.13 2.07 6.68
CA TYR A 55 4.32 1.25 6.49
C TYR A 55 4.02 -0.23 6.61
N ASP A 56 4.73 -1.04 5.80
CA ASP A 56 4.75 -2.49 5.98
C ASP A 56 5.47 -2.87 7.28
N ASN A 57 4.91 -3.83 8.01
CA ASN A 57 5.64 -4.53 9.05
C ASN A 57 6.48 -5.66 8.45
N ARG A 58 7.48 -6.16 9.18
CA ARG A 58 8.30 -7.31 8.78
C ARG A 58 7.53 -8.62 8.80
N HIS A 59 6.60 -8.72 9.73
CA HIS A 59 5.66 -9.83 9.88
C HIS A 59 4.30 -9.38 9.34
N TYR A 60 3.67 -10.21 8.52
CA TYR A 60 2.34 -9.96 7.97
C TYR A 60 1.57 -11.26 7.77
N TRP A 61 0.29 -11.22 8.08
CA TRP A 61 -0.63 -12.34 8.18
C TRP A 61 -0.72 -13.18 6.89
N ARG A 62 -0.55 -12.56 5.71
CA ARG A 62 -0.60 -13.30 4.43
C ARG A 62 0.51 -14.32 4.31
N ARG A 63 1.68 -14.10 4.91
CA ARG A 63 2.76 -15.07 4.89
C ARG A 63 2.50 -16.26 5.81
N ASP A 64 1.80 -16.04 6.92
CA ASP A 64 1.40 -17.12 7.83
C ASP A 64 0.34 -17.99 7.18
N GLU A 65 -0.58 -17.37 6.43
CA GLU A 65 -1.64 -18.06 5.67
C GLU A 65 -1.10 -18.78 4.44
N TYR A 66 -0.13 -18.20 3.75
CA TYR A 66 0.42 -18.72 2.50
C TYR A 66 1.95 -18.55 2.47
N PRO A 67 2.73 -19.59 2.83
CA PRO A 67 4.18 -19.49 2.96
C PRO A 67 4.93 -19.05 1.70
N HIS A 68 4.32 -19.17 0.52
CA HIS A 68 4.90 -18.75 -0.76
C HIS A 68 4.66 -17.26 -1.06
N TYR A 69 3.88 -16.56 -0.23
CA TYR A 69 3.58 -15.14 -0.41
C TYR A 69 4.85 -14.29 -0.43
N LYS A 70 5.01 -13.50 -1.50
CA LYS A 70 6.21 -12.68 -1.77
C LYS A 70 7.55 -13.47 -1.76
N GLY A 71 7.48 -14.81 -1.85
CA GLY A 71 8.65 -15.68 -1.74
C GLY A 71 9.69 -15.49 -2.87
N THR A 72 9.25 -15.07 -4.07
CA THR A 72 10.14 -14.81 -5.21
C THR A 72 10.96 -13.53 -5.04
N ARG A 73 10.49 -12.57 -4.22
CA ARG A 73 11.12 -11.24 -4.07
C ARG A 73 12.58 -11.31 -3.56
N LYS A 74 12.89 -12.26 -2.68
CA LYS A 74 14.27 -12.44 -2.19
C LYS A 74 15.22 -12.81 -3.35
N ARG A 75 14.84 -13.81 -4.14
CA ARG A 75 15.59 -14.25 -5.32
C ARG A 75 15.77 -13.13 -6.36
N ASP A 76 14.75 -12.29 -6.53
CA ASP A 76 14.79 -11.19 -7.49
C ASP A 76 15.71 -10.07 -7.00
N ARG A 77 15.73 -9.80 -5.69
CA ARG A 77 16.71 -8.88 -5.07
C ARG A 77 18.14 -9.35 -5.16
N GLU A 78 18.39 -10.65 -4.97
CA GLU A 78 19.73 -11.26 -5.11
C GLU A 78 20.31 -11.10 -6.52
N LYS A 79 19.46 -11.00 -7.54
CA LYS A 79 19.86 -10.73 -8.93
C LYS A 79 20.06 -9.24 -9.22
N SER A 80 19.66 -8.37 -8.32
CA SER A 80 19.79 -6.93 -8.47
C SER A 80 21.24 -6.50 -8.25
N LYS A 81 21.66 -5.42 -8.94
CA LYS A 81 22.96 -4.78 -8.72
C LYS A 81 23.03 -3.95 -7.43
N HIS A 82 21.91 -3.74 -6.76
CA HIS A 82 21.82 -2.90 -5.57
C HIS A 82 22.02 -3.70 -4.29
N ASN A 83 22.71 -3.12 -3.31
CA ASN A 83 22.80 -3.66 -1.97
C ASN A 83 21.50 -3.38 -1.21
N TRP A 84 20.59 -4.36 -1.20
CA TRP A 84 19.28 -4.22 -0.56
C TRP A 84 19.34 -4.16 0.95
N ASP A 85 20.37 -4.70 1.60
CA ASP A 85 20.52 -4.62 3.05
C ASP A 85 20.78 -3.17 3.47
N ASN A 86 21.70 -2.47 2.82
CA ASN A 86 21.94 -1.05 3.08
C ASN A 86 20.72 -0.18 2.73
N ILE A 87 19.97 -0.55 1.68
CA ILE A 87 18.73 0.15 1.32
C ILE A 87 17.70 0.02 2.44
N PHE A 88 17.46 -1.20 2.94
CA PHE A 88 16.50 -1.42 4.01
C PHE A 88 16.94 -0.76 5.33
N GLU A 89 18.23 -0.74 5.63
CA GLU A 89 18.77 -0.03 6.79
C GLU A 89 18.43 1.46 6.71
N LEU A 90 18.72 2.10 5.57
CA LEU A 90 18.37 3.51 5.36
C LEU A 90 16.87 3.76 5.46
N LEU A 91 16.03 2.94 4.81
CA LEU A 91 14.58 3.11 4.84
C LEU A 91 14.02 2.97 6.27
N ASN A 92 14.54 2.02 7.06
CA ASN A 92 14.15 1.86 8.47
C ASN A 92 14.60 3.06 9.33
N LYS A 93 15.80 3.59 9.07
CA LYS A 93 16.29 4.80 9.74
C LYS A 93 15.37 5.99 9.46
N LEU A 94 15.07 6.25 8.18
CA LEU A 94 14.18 7.34 7.80
C LEU A 94 12.77 7.17 8.38
N LYS A 95 12.24 5.94 8.42
CA LYS A 95 10.95 5.66 9.06
C LYS A 95 10.95 6.05 10.54
N ALA A 96 12.01 5.69 11.28
CA ALA A 96 12.15 6.06 12.69
C ALA A 96 12.22 7.59 12.88
N GLU A 97 13.04 8.27 12.06
CA GLU A 97 13.11 9.73 12.06
C GLU A 97 11.74 10.38 11.77
N PHE A 98 10.98 9.85 10.83
CA PHE A 98 9.67 10.38 10.48
C PHE A 98 8.63 10.15 11.58
N LEU A 99 8.72 9.03 12.30
CA LEU A 99 7.89 8.77 13.47
C LEU A 99 8.16 9.79 14.59
N ASP A 100 9.43 10.13 14.81
CA ASP A 100 9.84 10.99 15.91
C ASP A 100 9.62 12.48 15.61
N HIS A 101 9.68 12.91 14.35
CA HIS A 101 9.76 14.33 13.99
C HIS A 101 8.62 14.85 13.11
N LEU A 102 7.94 13.99 12.32
CA LEU A 102 6.93 14.51 11.39
C LEU A 102 5.57 14.75 12.09
N PRO A 103 4.88 15.87 11.77
CA PRO A 103 3.57 16.19 12.33
C PRO A 103 2.44 15.40 11.63
N TYR A 104 2.71 14.15 11.27
CA TYR A 104 1.79 13.21 10.63
C TYR A 104 1.69 11.93 11.43
N LYS A 105 0.55 11.25 11.29
CA LYS A 105 0.47 9.88 11.81
C LYS A 105 1.36 8.97 10.95
N VAL A 106 2.33 8.34 11.58
CA VAL A 106 3.20 7.32 10.99
C VAL A 106 2.78 5.99 11.58
N ILE A 107 2.20 5.13 10.79
CA ILE A 107 1.57 3.90 11.25
C ILE A 107 2.22 2.66 10.66
N GLU A 108 2.61 1.75 11.54
CA GLU A 108 3.05 0.39 11.26
C GLU A 108 2.39 -0.53 12.30
N VAL A 109 1.86 -1.67 11.88
CA VAL A 109 1.13 -2.59 12.76
C VAL A 109 1.68 -4.00 12.56
N ASP A 110 2.04 -4.66 13.67
CA ASP A 110 2.48 -6.05 13.62
C ASP A 110 1.39 -6.96 13.05
N GLY A 111 1.76 -7.77 12.09
CA GLY A 111 0.85 -8.63 11.35
C GLY A 111 0.23 -7.99 10.11
N ALA A 112 0.49 -6.70 9.82
CA ALA A 112 -0.11 -5.96 8.71
C ALA A 112 0.92 -5.44 7.70
N GLU A 113 0.51 -5.33 6.46
CA GLU A 113 1.17 -4.56 5.42
C GLU A 113 0.59 -3.15 5.33
N ALA A 114 1.28 -2.21 4.69
CA ALA A 114 0.75 -0.87 4.41
C ALA A 114 -0.60 -0.92 3.69
N ASP A 115 -0.76 -1.90 2.80
CA ASP A 115 -1.98 -2.14 2.04
C ASP A 115 -3.17 -2.48 2.95
N ASP A 116 -2.95 -3.29 3.99
CA ASP A 116 -3.96 -3.62 5.00
C ASP A 116 -4.38 -2.37 5.78
N ILE A 117 -3.41 -1.57 6.19
CA ILE A 117 -3.65 -0.32 6.92
C ILE A 117 -4.50 0.62 6.09
N ILE A 118 -4.11 0.84 4.82
CA ILE A 118 -4.84 1.69 3.88
C ILE A 118 -6.27 1.16 3.66
N ALA A 119 -6.41 -0.16 3.47
CA ALA A 119 -7.70 -0.78 3.23
C ALA A 119 -8.65 -0.65 4.42
N VAL A 120 -8.18 -0.93 5.63
CA VAL A 120 -8.97 -0.83 6.87
C VAL A 120 -9.42 0.61 7.12
N LEU A 121 -8.52 1.59 6.96
CA LEU A 121 -8.85 3.00 7.15
C LEU A 121 -9.84 3.52 6.08
N CYS A 122 -9.71 3.07 4.82
CA CYS A 122 -10.71 3.37 3.78
C CYS A 122 -12.08 2.79 4.13
N LYS A 123 -12.14 1.54 4.60
CA LYS A 123 -13.38 0.89 5.01
C LYS A 123 -14.03 1.61 6.19
N GLN A 124 -13.24 1.95 7.22
CA GLN A 124 -13.71 2.70 8.38
C GLN A 124 -14.30 4.07 7.97
N GLN A 125 -13.60 4.82 7.10
CA GLN A 125 -14.11 6.10 6.60
C GLN A 125 -15.37 5.92 5.74
N GLY A 126 -15.46 4.86 4.95
CA GLY A 126 -16.66 4.53 4.19
C GLY A 126 -17.88 4.30 5.09
N LEU A 127 -17.70 3.54 6.17
CA LEU A 127 -18.76 3.33 7.17
C LEU A 127 -19.13 4.62 7.90
N ALA A 128 -18.14 5.47 8.23
CA ALA A 128 -18.38 6.79 8.81
C ALA A 128 -19.18 7.69 7.84
N ASN A 129 -18.87 7.66 6.56
CA ASN A 129 -19.58 8.43 5.54
C ASN A 129 -21.06 8.02 5.41
N ILE A 130 -21.39 6.74 5.54
CA ILE A 130 -22.79 6.29 5.57
C ILE A 130 -23.53 6.93 6.73
N ARG A 131 -22.91 7.01 7.93
CA ARG A 131 -23.52 7.65 9.10
C ARG A 131 -23.68 9.16 8.90
N LEU A 132 -22.68 9.83 8.31
CA LEU A 132 -22.74 11.26 7.97
C LEU A 132 -23.90 11.56 7.02
N GLN A 133 -24.05 10.77 5.95
CA GLN A 133 -25.12 10.92 4.97
C GLN A 133 -26.51 10.71 5.58
N ASN A 134 -26.66 9.74 6.48
CA ASN A 134 -27.91 9.52 7.21
C ASN A 134 -28.28 10.72 8.09
N ASN A 135 -27.30 11.54 8.51
CA ASN A 135 -27.47 12.76 9.27
C ASN A 135 -27.43 14.04 8.39
N LEU A 136 -27.58 13.89 7.06
CA LEU A 136 -27.56 14.98 6.08
C LEU A 136 -26.26 15.81 6.08
N GLN A 137 -25.15 15.16 6.47
CA GLN A 137 -23.82 15.78 6.45
C GLN A 137 -23.03 15.34 5.21
N PRO A 138 -22.16 16.20 4.66
CA PRO A 138 -21.35 15.86 3.51
C PRO A 138 -20.35 14.76 3.86
N PRO A 139 -20.10 13.82 2.93
CA PRO A 139 -19.10 12.77 3.13
C PRO A 139 -17.67 13.32 3.11
N VAL A 140 -16.79 12.68 3.85
CA VAL A 140 -15.37 12.99 3.90
C VAL A 140 -14.62 12.16 2.85
N LYS A 141 -13.83 12.80 2.01
CA LYS A 141 -13.04 12.13 0.98
C LYS A 141 -11.74 11.55 1.52
N THR A 142 -11.36 10.41 0.99
CA THR A 142 -10.05 9.77 1.23
C THR A 142 -9.25 9.76 -0.06
N LEU A 143 -7.98 10.11 0.00
CA LEU A 143 -7.02 9.99 -1.08
C LEU A 143 -6.00 8.91 -0.76
N ILE A 144 -5.77 7.98 -1.68
CA ILE A 144 -4.67 7.02 -1.62
C ILE A 144 -3.54 7.52 -2.54
N LEU A 145 -2.35 7.71 -1.99
CA LEU A 145 -1.12 8.01 -2.74
C LEU A 145 -0.32 6.73 -2.94
N SER A 146 -0.65 6.01 -3.98
CA SER A 146 0.05 4.80 -4.42
C SER A 146 -0.25 4.50 -5.89
N GLY A 147 0.75 3.94 -6.57
CA GLY A 147 0.60 3.40 -7.92
C GLY A 147 0.06 1.96 -7.96
N ASP A 148 -0.14 1.34 -6.80
CA ASP A 148 -0.61 -0.03 -6.72
C ASP A 148 -2.07 -0.14 -7.19
N LYS A 149 -2.31 -1.10 -8.09
CA LYS A 149 -3.65 -1.31 -8.65
C LYS A 149 -4.58 -2.04 -7.70
N ASP A 150 -4.06 -2.69 -6.67
CA ASP A 150 -4.88 -3.41 -5.71
C ASP A 150 -5.80 -2.49 -4.92
N PHE A 151 -5.41 -1.22 -4.78
CA PHE A 151 -6.27 -0.19 -4.19
C PHE A 151 -7.50 0.18 -5.02
N ILE A 152 -7.59 -0.22 -6.30
CA ILE A 152 -8.79 -0.01 -7.12
C ILE A 152 -10.02 -0.63 -6.45
N GLN A 153 -9.86 -1.78 -5.80
CA GLN A 153 -10.94 -2.44 -5.08
C GLN A 153 -11.53 -1.59 -3.94
N LEU A 154 -10.76 -0.65 -3.36
CA LEU A 154 -11.21 0.20 -2.25
C LEU A 154 -12.19 1.29 -2.68
N LYS A 155 -12.29 1.58 -3.97
CA LYS A 155 -13.29 2.52 -4.50
C LYS A 155 -14.73 2.06 -4.25
N ARG A 156 -14.93 0.76 -3.93
CA ARG A 156 -16.23 0.21 -3.49
C ARG A 156 -16.79 0.87 -2.22
N TYR A 157 -15.94 1.46 -1.37
CA TYR A 157 -16.41 2.16 -0.17
C TYR A 157 -16.93 3.57 -0.43
N GLY A 158 -16.84 4.07 -1.68
CA GLY A 158 -17.23 5.42 -2.06
C GLY A 158 -16.30 6.51 -1.51
N TYR A 159 -16.25 7.64 -2.20
CA TYR A 159 -15.42 8.80 -1.81
C TYR A 159 -13.93 8.51 -1.61
N VAL A 160 -13.43 7.46 -2.25
CA VAL A 160 -12.01 7.07 -2.29
C VAL A 160 -11.46 7.42 -3.67
N ASP A 161 -10.54 8.37 -3.70
CA ASP A 161 -9.76 8.73 -4.88
C ASP A 161 -8.36 8.09 -4.78
N GLN A 162 -7.72 7.76 -5.90
CA GLN A 162 -6.37 7.24 -5.95
C GLN A 162 -5.52 8.03 -6.93
N TYR A 163 -4.34 8.45 -6.51
CA TYR A 163 -3.35 9.13 -7.33
C TYR A 163 -2.04 8.34 -7.35
N ASN A 164 -1.53 8.08 -8.55
CA ASN A 164 -0.22 7.45 -8.73
C ASN A 164 0.87 8.53 -8.72
N PRO A 165 1.68 8.64 -7.68
CA PRO A 165 2.67 9.70 -7.54
C PRO A 165 3.84 9.55 -8.53
N CYS A 166 4.19 8.32 -8.92
CA CYS A 166 5.27 8.07 -9.88
C CYS A 166 4.89 8.50 -11.30
N LEU A 167 3.64 8.23 -11.69
CA LEU A 167 3.12 8.59 -13.02
C LEU A 167 2.46 9.97 -13.05
N LYS A 168 2.25 10.60 -11.90
CA LYS A 168 1.53 11.87 -11.71
C LYS A 168 0.15 11.84 -12.36
N LYS A 169 -0.62 10.76 -12.10
CA LYS A 169 -1.92 10.53 -12.73
C LYS A 169 -2.94 9.98 -11.74
N TRP A 170 -4.19 10.40 -11.92
CA TRP A 170 -5.32 9.80 -11.25
C TRP A 170 -5.56 8.38 -11.78
N VAL A 171 -5.92 7.46 -10.89
CA VAL A 171 -6.32 6.09 -11.24
C VAL A 171 -7.85 6.09 -11.36
N GLU A 172 -8.38 6.06 -12.58
CA GLU A 172 -9.80 6.20 -12.88
C GLU A 172 -10.31 5.09 -13.81
N GLY A 173 -11.64 5.03 -13.98
CA GLY A 173 -12.29 4.28 -15.07
C GLY A 173 -12.38 2.77 -14.90
N LEU A 174 -12.05 2.21 -13.72
CA LEU A 174 -12.15 0.77 -13.48
C LEU A 174 -13.28 0.46 -12.48
N ASP A 175 -14.11 -0.53 -12.82
CA ASP A 175 -15.11 -1.06 -11.88
C ASP A 175 -14.43 -1.88 -10.79
N PRO A 176 -14.55 -1.50 -9.50
CA PRO A 176 -13.87 -2.18 -8.40
C PRO A 176 -14.29 -3.65 -8.25
N LYS A 177 -15.56 -3.97 -8.51
CA LYS A 177 -16.07 -5.33 -8.38
C LYS A 177 -15.53 -6.23 -9.48
N LEU A 178 -15.55 -5.73 -10.72
CA LEU A 178 -14.99 -6.48 -11.84
C LEU A 178 -13.49 -6.64 -11.70
N TYR A 179 -12.78 -5.57 -11.27
CA TYR A 179 -11.34 -5.61 -11.05
C TYR A 179 -10.96 -6.72 -10.07
N ILE A 180 -11.58 -6.75 -8.88
CA ILE A 180 -11.23 -7.75 -7.86
C ILE A 180 -11.58 -9.17 -8.32
N ALA A 181 -12.74 -9.38 -8.97
CA ALA A 181 -13.12 -10.68 -9.49
C ALA A 181 -12.11 -11.21 -10.52
N GLU A 182 -11.68 -10.37 -11.45
CA GLU A 182 -10.64 -10.75 -12.42
C GLU A 182 -9.29 -10.99 -11.75
N HIS A 183 -8.92 -10.19 -10.75
CA HIS A 183 -7.64 -10.31 -10.06
C HIS A 183 -7.54 -11.61 -9.28
N ILE A 184 -8.59 -12.01 -8.57
CA ILE A 184 -8.66 -13.32 -7.90
C ILE A 184 -8.44 -14.48 -8.88
N LEU A 185 -9.05 -14.43 -10.07
CA LEU A 185 -8.87 -15.46 -11.09
C LEU A 185 -7.43 -15.51 -11.62
N LYS A 186 -6.83 -14.35 -11.86
CA LYS A 186 -5.47 -14.21 -12.43
C LYS A 186 -4.36 -14.52 -11.43
N GLY A 187 -4.63 -14.32 -10.12
CA GLY A 187 -3.59 -14.27 -9.11
C GLY A 187 -2.71 -13.03 -9.26
N ASP A 188 -1.72 -12.91 -8.40
CA ASP A 188 -0.70 -11.87 -8.45
C ASP A 188 0.71 -12.48 -8.48
N ARG A 189 1.36 -12.38 -9.64
CA ARG A 189 2.70 -12.93 -9.81
C ARG A 189 3.75 -12.17 -9.00
N SER A 190 3.57 -10.88 -8.77
CA SER A 190 4.50 -10.05 -8.01
C SER A 190 4.50 -10.42 -6.53
N ASP A 191 3.36 -10.90 -6.03
CA ASP A 191 3.17 -11.40 -4.68
C ASP A 191 3.30 -12.92 -4.56
N GLY A 192 3.65 -13.59 -5.65
CA GLY A 192 3.84 -15.04 -5.64
C GLY A 192 2.54 -15.83 -5.64
N ILE A 193 1.40 -15.20 -5.93
CA ILE A 193 0.07 -15.81 -5.97
C ILE A 193 -0.23 -16.29 -7.39
N PRO A 194 -0.25 -17.60 -7.66
CA PRO A 194 -0.54 -18.10 -9.00
C PRO A 194 -2.03 -17.93 -9.34
N ASN A 195 -2.35 -17.98 -10.65
CA ASN A 195 -3.75 -18.03 -11.05
C ASN A 195 -4.46 -19.24 -10.43
N PHE A 196 -5.77 -19.15 -10.24
CA PHE A 196 -6.53 -20.15 -9.50
C PHE A 196 -6.59 -21.55 -10.16
N LEU A 197 -6.13 -21.70 -11.39
CA LEU A 197 -6.01 -23.02 -12.04
C LEU A 197 -4.70 -23.73 -11.67
N SER A 198 -3.73 -23.00 -11.11
CA SER A 198 -2.35 -23.48 -10.86
C SER A 198 -2.16 -23.81 -9.39
N ASP A 199 -1.34 -24.81 -9.12
CA ASP A 199 -1.00 -25.20 -7.76
C ASP A 199 -0.13 -24.16 -7.03
N ASP A 200 -0.08 -24.25 -5.72
CA ASP A 200 0.49 -23.25 -4.82
C ASP A 200 1.98 -23.01 -5.06
N SER A 201 2.75 -24.07 -5.33
CA SER A 201 4.20 -23.98 -5.46
C SER A 201 4.69 -23.55 -6.85
N CYS A 202 3.79 -23.46 -7.85
CA CYS A 202 4.22 -23.36 -9.25
C CYS A 202 5.11 -22.16 -9.53
N LEU A 203 4.87 -21.01 -8.91
CA LEU A 203 5.70 -19.80 -9.08
C LEU A 203 7.06 -19.91 -8.34
N MET A 204 7.05 -20.51 -7.16
CA MET A 204 8.28 -20.74 -6.38
C MET A 204 9.23 -21.71 -7.07
N GLU A 205 8.70 -22.75 -7.66
CA GLU A 205 9.46 -23.76 -8.43
C GLU A 205 9.82 -23.30 -9.85
N GLY A 206 9.38 -22.09 -10.24
CA GLY A 206 9.64 -21.56 -11.59
C GLY A 206 8.86 -22.30 -12.68
N ARG A 207 7.83 -23.07 -12.32
CA ARG A 207 6.97 -23.77 -13.28
C ARG A 207 6.02 -22.83 -14.00
N ARG A 208 5.68 -23.19 -15.23
CA ARG A 208 4.67 -22.44 -16.00
C ARG A 208 3.29 -22.66 -15.39
N GLN A 209 2.57 -21.56 -15.16
CA GLN A 209 1.17 -21.59 -14.74
C GLN A 209 0.28 -22.25 -15.79
N LYS A 210 -0.81 -22.89 -15.36
CA LYS A 210 -1.88 -23.34 -16.28
C LYS A 210 -2.45 -22.16 -17.05
N SER A 211 -2.74 -22.37 -18.34
CA SER A 211 -3.23 -21.31 -19.20
C SER A 211 -4.63 -20.86 -18.79
N LEU A 212 -4.80 -19.56 -18.63
CA LEU A 212 -6.08 -18.91 -18.33
C LEU A 212 -6.41 -17.90 -19.42
N ALA A 213 -7.31 -18.27 -20.32
CA ALA A 213 -7.69 -17.45 -21.47
C ALA A 213 -8.50 -16.22 -21.04
N LYS A 214 -8.26 -15.06 -21.67
CA LYS A 214 -9.00 -13.82 -21.40
C LYS A 214 -10.51 -13.95 -21.47
N VAL A 215 -11.02 -14.74 -22.44
CA VAL A 215 -12.46 -15.01 -22.60
C VAL A 215 -13.02 -15.74 -21.37
N LYS A 216 -12.26 -16.67 -20.78
CA LYS A 216 -12.67 -17.35 -19.53
C LYS A 216 -12.68 -16.39 -18.36
N ILE A 217 -11.68 -15.51 -18.23
CA ILE A 217 -11.64 -14.49 -17.19
C ILE A 217 -12.88 -13.62 -17.28
N ALA A 218 -13.16 -13.03 -18.45
CA ALA A 218 -14.32 -12.16 -18.67
C ALA A 218 -15.65 -12.86 -18.36
N LYS A 219 -15.76 -14.17 -18.66
CA LYS A 219 -16.95 -14.96 -18.34
C LYS A 219 -17.04 -15.25 -16.83
N TRP A 220 -15.97 -15.77 -16.24
CA TRP A 220 -15.99 -16.24 -14.85
C TRP A 220 -16.02 -15.11 -13.82
N SER A 221 -15.49 -13.92 -14.15
CA SER A 221 -15.58 -12.75 -13.28
C SER A 221 -17.00 -12.24 -13.03
N THR A 222 -17.97 -12.71 -13.79
CA THR A 222 -19.40 -12.37 -13.64
C THR A 222 -20.24 -13.52 -13.06
N LEU A 223 -19.63 -14.66 -12.76
CA LEU A 223 -20.30 -15.85 -12.24
C LEU A 223 -19.90 -16.11 -10.78
N SER A 224 -20.73 -16.89 -10.09
CA SER A 224 -20.35 -17.43 -8.78
C SER A 224 -19.24 -18.48 -8.92
N PRO A 225 -18.31 -18.57 -7.97
CA PRO A 225 -17.23 -19.57 -8.02
C PRO A 225 -17.72 -21.01 -8.19
N GLU A 226 -18.86 -21.32 -7.62
CA GLU A 226 -19.53 -22.62 -7.71
C GLU A 226 -19.90 -23.03 -9.16
N ASP A 227 -20.09 -22.05 -10.04
CA ASP A 227 -20.48 -22.29 -11.44
C ASP A 227 -19.30 -22.73 -12.32
N PHE A 228 -18.04 -22.43 -11.91
CA PHE A 228 -16.86 -22.75 -12.72
C PHE A 228 -15.78 -23.54 -11.97
N CYS A 229 -15.79 -23.57 -10.65
CA CYS A 229 -14.92 -24.43 -9.85
C CYS A 229 -15.52 -25.84 -9.75
N THR A 230 -15.24 -26.68 -10.75
CA THR A 230 -15.83 -28.03 -10.87
C THR A 230 -15.22 -29.08 -9.94
N THR A 231 -14.16 -28.77 -9.22
CA THR A 231 -13.50 -29.65 -8.25
C THR A 231 -13.21 -28.90 -6.95
N THR A 232 -13.10 -29.65 -5.84
CA THR A 232 -12.69 -29.10 -4.55
C THR A 232 -11.33 -28.41 -4.61
N GLU A 233 -10.39 -28.96 -5.39
CA GLU A 233 -9.08 -28.38 -5.59
C GLU A 233 -9.16 -26.97 -6.23
N LEU A 234 -9.91 -26.81 -7.31
CA LEU A 234 -10.12 -25.52 -7.96
C LEU A 234 -10.77 -24.52 -7.02
N MET A 235 -11.76 -24.96 -6.24
CA MET A 235 -12.41 -24.11 -5.25
C MET A 235 -11.42 -23.66 -4.16
N ASN A 236 -10.56 -24.55 -3.67
CA ASN A 236 -9.55 -24.20 -2.68
C ASN A 236 -8.54 -23.21 -3.24
N GLN A 237 -8.06 -23.38 -4.48
CA GLN A 237 -7.16 -22.46 -5.15
C GLN A 237 -7.81 -21.09 -5.40
N TYR A 238 -9.10 -21.06 -5.76
CA TYR A 238 -9.86 -19.81 -5.87
C TYR A 238 -9.96 -19.09 -4.51
N ARG A 239 -10.35 -19.82 -3.45
CA ARG A 239 -10.46 -19.27 -2.08
C ARG A 239 -9.13 -18.78 -1.53
N ARG A 240 -8.01 -19.47 -1.83
CA ARG A 240 -6.66 -19.00 -1.51
C ARG A 240 -6.42 -17.61 -2.12
N ASN A 241 -6.65 -17.45 -3.44
CA ASN A 241 -6.46 -16.17 -4.10
C ASN A 241 -7.40 -15.11 -3.53
N GLN A 242 -8.67 -15.44 -3.32
CA GLN A 242 -9.64 -14.54 -2.72
C GLN A 242 -9.18 -14.04 -1.35
N LYS A 243 -8.75 -14.96 -0.48
CA LYS A 243 -8.27 -14.62 0.86
C LYS A 243 -7.04 -13.72 0.85
N LEU A 244 -6.11 -13.93 -0.08
CA LEU A 244 -4.87 -13.18 -0.15
C LEU A 244 -5.01 -11.82 -0.85
N ILE A 245 -5.94 -11.70 -1.80
CA ILE A 245 -6.04 -10.54 -2.69
C ILE A 245 -7.17 -9.57 -2.28
N ASP A 246 -8.33 -10.10 -1.83
CA ASP A 246 -9.45 -9.25 -1.44
C ASP A 246 -9.28 -8.73 0.00
N PHE A 247 -9.17 -7.43 0.15
CA PHE A 247 -9.02 -6.76 1.46
C PHE A 247 -10.21 -6.97 2.42
N GLU A 248 -11.34 -7.53 1.96
CA GLU A 248 -12.41 -7.95 2.88
C GLU A 248 -12.00 -9.13 3.76
N PHE A 249 -10.96 -9.87 3.38
CA PHE A 249 -10.44 -11.03 4.13
C PHE A 249 -9.31 -10.67 5.10
N ILE A 250 -8.97 -9.41 5.27
CA ILE A 250 -8.05 -8.99 6.35
C ILE A 250 -8.59 -9.50 7.69
N PRO A 251 -7.79 -10.24 8.49
CA PRO A 251 -8.23 -10.78 9.76
C PRO A 251 -8.79 -9.70 10.68
N LYS A 252 -9.84 -10.05 11.44
CA LYS A 252 -10.55 -9.10 12.28
C LYS A 252 -9.65 -8.50 13.36
N ASP A 253 -8.83 -9.32 13.99
CA ASP A 253 -7.85 -8.88 15.01
C ASP A 253 -6.81 -7.92 14.44
N ILE A 254 -6.35 -8.14 13.21
CA ILE A 254 -5.44 -7.20 12.51
C ILE A 254 -6.18 -5.88 12.22
N SER A 255 -7.41 -5.96 11.74
CA SER A 255 -8.24 -4.77 11.47
C SER A 255 -8.48 -3.95 12.76
N GLU A 256 -8.77 -4.59 13.88
CA GLU A 256 -8.94 -3.95 15.19
C GLU A 256 -7.63 -3.30 15.66
N LYS A 257 -6.49 -4.01 15.58
CA LYS A 257 -5.17 -3.44 15.91
C LYS A 257 -4.84 -2.20 15.07
N ILE A 258 -5.17 -2.20 13.76
CA ILE A 258 -4.94 -1.06 12.88
C ILE A 258 -5.76 0.15 13.35
N ILE A 259 -7.04 -0.05 13.67
CA ILE A 259 -7.94 1.02 14.13
C ILE A 259 -7.43 1.58 15.46
N ASP A 260 -7.16 0.72 16.44
CA ASP A 260 -6.68 1.12 17.77
C ASP A 260 -5.35 1.88 17.68
N THR A 261 -4.42 1.39 16.83
CA THR A 261 -3.15 2.08 16.60
C THR A 261 -3.39 3.44 15.97
N TYR A 262 -4.21 3.53 14.93
CA TYR A 262 -4.52 4.80 14.28
C TYR A 262 -5.16 5.81 15.22
N GLU A 263 -6.08 5.38 16.07
CA GLU A 263 -6.78 6.26 17.02
C GLU A 263 -5.86 6.74 18.16
N SER A 264 -4.98 5.88 18.66
CA SER A 264 -4.06 6.20 19.75
C SER A 264 -2.84 7.02 19.34
N LEU A 265 -2.44 6.97 18.04
CA LEU A 265 -1.27 7.69 17.56
C LEU A 265 -1.42 9.20 17.67
N VAL A 266 -0.46 9.84 18.34
CA VAL A 266 -0.30 11.29 18.41
C VAL A 266 0.92 11.67 17.56
N PRO A 267 0.76 12.49 16.50
CA PRO A 267 1.89 12.96 15.70
C PRO A 267 2.88 13.79 16.53
N ALA A 268 4.13 13.86 16.06
CA ALA A 268 5.13 14.75 16.65
C ALA A 268 4.71 16.23 16.55
N ASN A 269 5.30 17.06 17.42
CA ASN A 269 4.99 18.48 17.42
C ASN A 269 5.72 19.17 16.24
N ARG A 270 4.99 19.97 15.49
CA ARG A 270 5.57 20.74 14.37
C ARG A 270 6.67 21.72 14.83
N SER A 271 6.67 22.19 16.07
CA SER A 271 7.72 23.07 16.61
C SER A 271 9.12 22.44 16.55
N ASP A 272 9.20 21.11 16.65
CA ASP A 272 10.46 20.39 16.73
C ASP A 272 11.05 20.08 15.34
N LEU A 273 10.27 20.29 14.29
CA LEU A 273 10.64 19.99 12.90
C LEU A 273 11.76 20.91 12.38
N SER A 274 11.82 22.17 12.86
CA SER A 274 12.88 23.10 12.48
C SER A 274 14.25 22.60 12.89
N SER A 275 14.39 22.18 14.16
CA SER A 275 15.65 21.62 14.68
C SER A 275 16.06 20.35 13.93
N TYR A 276 15.09 19.45 13.64
CA TYR A 276 15.36 18.26 12.83
C TYR A 276 15.90 18.61 11.45
N PHE A 277 15.34 19.62 10.77
CA PHE A 277 15.84 20.05 9.46
C PHE A 277 17.23 20.67 9.54
N GLU A 278 17.50 21.50 10.55
CA GLU A 278 18.83 22.11 10.77
C GLU A 278 19.89 21.03 11.05
N GLU A 279 19.61 20.08 11.93
CA GLU A 279 20.52 18.97 12.26
C GLU A 279 20.84 18.06 11.07
N ASN A 280 19.93 17.97 10.10
CA ASN A 280 20.09 17.18 8.88
C ASN A 280 20.50 18.00 7.64
N GLU A 281 20.92 19.26 7.84
CA GLU A 281 21.38 20.17 6.78
C GLU A 281 20.32 20.44 5.66
N LEU A 282 19.03 20.38 6.02
CA LEU A 282 17.88 20.58 5.12
C LEU A 282 17.42 22.04 5.12
N ASN A 283 18.34 22.96 4.88
CA ASN A 283 18.14 24.41 5.07
C ASN A 283 16.99 25.00 4.24
N ASP A 284 16.72 24.46 3.06
CA ASP A 284 15.59 24.86 2.21
C ASP A 284 14.23 24.45 2.81
N LEU A 285 14.17 23.36 3.59
CA LEU A 285 12.97 22.93 4.28
C LEU A 285 12.69 23.68 5.59
N VAL A 286 13.70 24.30 6.19
CA VAL A 286 13.52 25.14 7.40
C VAL A 286 12.50 26.24 7.14
N SER A 287 12.58 26.91 5.99
CA SER A 287 11.61 27.94 5.60
C SER A 287 10.20 27.38 5.31
N ALA A 288 10.09 26.09 5.06
CA ALA A 288 8.86 25.39 4.71
C ALA A 288 8.19 24.67 5.90
N VAL A 289 8.72 24.74 7.12
CA VAL A 289 8.21 24.05 8.32
C VAL A 289 6.70 24.22 8.50
N ASN A 290 6.14 25.41 8.25
CA ASN A 290 4.71 25.69 8.38
C ASN A 290 3.85 24.98 7.34
N TYR A 291 4.45 24.47 6.30
CA TYR A 291 3.74 23.76 5.22
C TYR A 291 3.74 22.22 5.41
N PHE A 292 4.51 21.71 6.37
CA PHE A 292 4.48 20.30 6.80
C PHE A 292 3.32 19.94 7.71
#